data_0abf1a0ddb403db635539ebff11e500a
#
_entry.id   0abf1a0ddb403db635539ebff11e500a
#
_cell.length_a   1.000
_cell.length_b   1.000
_cell.length_c   1.000
_cell.angle_alpha   90.00
_cell.angle_beta   90.00
_cell.angle_gamma   90.00
#
_symmetry.space_group_name_H-M   'P 1'
#
loop_
_entity.id
_entity.type
_entity.pdbx_description
1 polymer ?
#
loop_
_entity_poly.entity_id
_entity_poly.type
_entity_poly.pdbx_seq_one_letter_code
_entity_poly.pdbx_strand_id
1 'polypeptide(L)'
;MNLATIGIIPYAMAGLLLTATMALAGCGTGQALLGKNAQSDELRKETTVGVPLPPGCPTHTVSLTPGQTYLTVSYQEPIADEKKVALKDLAYTTIYVNAPHSPAQAIRVWTDNPQGGAPVTVLNVPAPAQEVGLCVTATNWARKESEPAPPTPPTP
;
A
#
# COMPACT_ATOMS: atom_id res chain seq x y z
N MET A 1 27.41 11.97 -41.84
CA MET A 1 27.69 10.53 -41.85
C MET A 1 28.68 10.22 -40.74
N ASN A 2 28.23 9.73 -39.59
CA ASN A 2 29.13 9.23 -38.55
C ASN A 2 28.48 7.95 -37.99
N LEU A 3 29.13 6.83 -38.28
CA LEU A 3 28.79 5.51 -37.73
C LEU A 3 29.25 5.44 -36.25
N ALA A 4 28.36 5.16 -35.33
CA ALA A 4 28.69 4.78 -33.96
C ALA A 4 28.82 3.25 -33.90
N THR A 5 30.00 2.79 -33.53
CA THR A 5 30.38 1.39 -33.35
C THR A 5 29.81 0.87 -32.03
N ILE A 6 28.99 -0.18 -32.12
CA ILE A 6 28.45 -0.88 -30.93
C ILE A 6 29.43 -1.98 -30.53
N GLY A 7 30.07 -1.86 -29.39
CA GLY A 7 30.93 -2.88 -28.81
C GLY A 7 30.12 -3.91 -28.04
N ILE A 8 30.19 -5.18 -28.46
CA ILE A 8 29.62 -6.34 -27.77
C ILE A 8 30.69 -6.92 -26.84
N ILE A 9 30.39 -6.98 -25.54
CA ILE A 9 31.25 -7.63 -24.53
C ILE A 9 30.73 -9.04 -24.28
N PRO A 10 31.48 -10.11 -24.47
CA PRO A 10 31.09 -11.46 -24.13
C PRO A 10 31.34 -11.72 -22.63
N TYR A 11 30.33 -12.12 -21.90
CA TYR A 11 30.48 -12.65 -20.55
C TYR A 11 30.93 -14.11 -20.59
N ALA A 12 32.11 -14.37 -20.06
CA ALA A 12 32.65 -15.70 -19.85
C ALA A 12 31.97 -16.33 -18.61
N MET A 13 31.39 -17.50 -18.79
CA MET A 13 30.92 -18.36 -17.67
C MET A 13 32.13 -19.00 -16.98
N ALA A 14 32.34 -18.70 -15.72
CA ALA A 14 33.21 -19.46 -14.82
C ALA A 14 32.34 -20.33 -13.88
N GLY A 15 32.41 -21.63 -14.13
CA GLY A 15 31.78 -22.63 -13.26
C GLY A 15 32.57 -22.75 -11.94
N LEU A 16 31.86 -22.79 -10.82
CA LEU A 16 32.43 -23.14 -9.52
C LEU A 16 31.69 -24.36 -8.95
N LEU A 17 32.39 -25.48 -8.93
CA LEU A 17 31.98 -26.68 -8.19
C LEU A 17 32.05 -26.38 -6.67
N LEU A 18 30.95 -26.57 -5.95
CA LEU A 18 30.97 -26.59 -4.50
C LEU A 18 30.73 -28.02 -4.00
N THR A 19 31.76 -28.56 -3.38
CA THR A 19 31.75 -29.80 -2.64
C THR A 19 30.96 -29.67 -1.35
N ALA A 20 30.04 -30.63 -1.14
CA ALA A 20 29.30 -30.78 0.10
C ALA A 20 30.20 -31.40 1.20
N THR A 21 30.36 -30.76 2.34
CA THR A 21 30.82 -31.36 3.57
C THR A 21 29.72 -31.33 4.62
N MET A 22 29.18 -32.51 4.93
CA MET A 22 28.33 -32.72 6.11
C MET A 22 29.22 -32.71 7.35
N ALA A 23 28.89 -31.90 8.34
CA ALA A 23 29.39 -32.06 9.71
C ALA A 23 28.18 -32.07 10.66
N LEU A 24 28.00 -33.18 11.34
CA LEU A 24 27.03 -33.44 12.40
C LEU A 24 27.51 -32.85 13.74
N ALA A 25 26.50 -32.53 14.55
CA ALA A 25 26.46 -32.46 16.01
C ALA A 25 27.04 -31.22 16.71
N GLY A 26 26.14 -30.56 17.39
CA GLY A 26 26.39 -29.54 18.39
C GLY A 26 25.08 -29.06 19.01
N CYS A 27 24.55 -29.80 20.04
CA CYS A 27 23.54 -29.23 20.94
C CYS A 27 24.18 -28.05 21.67
N GLY A 28 23.80 -26.85 21.25
CA GLY A 28 24.11 -25.62 21.93
C GLY A 28 22.81 -24.85 22.12
N THR A 29 22.34 -24.73 23.37
CA THR A 29 21.27 -23.84 23.79
C THR A 29 21.74 -22.39 23.59
N GLY A 30 21.77 -21.95 22.35
CA GLY A 30 21.97 -20.58 21.98
C GLY A 30 20.59 -19.91 21.80
N GLN A 31 20.20 -19.10 22.75
CA GLN A 31 19.13 -18.15 22.54
C GLN A 31 19.56 -17.26 21.37
N ALA A 32 19.10 -17.60 20.18
CA ALA A 32 19.16 -16.70 19.05
C ALA A 32 18.32 -15.47 19.45
N LEU A 33 19.00 -14.38 19.74
CA LEU A 33 18.42 -13.05 19.65
C LEU A 33 17.92 -12.93 18.21
N LEU A 34 16.67 -13.30 17.99
CA LEU A 34 15.91 -12.92 16.82
C LEU A 34 15.90 -11.39 16.82
N GLY A 35 16.90 -10.84 16.11
CA GLY A 35 16.80 -9.49 15.66
C GLY A 35 15.42 -9.37 15.05
N LYS A 36 14.58 -8.49 15.59
CA LYS A 36 13.40 -8.00 14.92
C LYS A 36 13.90 -7.44 13.59
N ASN A 37 13.97 -8.29 12.57
CA ASN A 37 13.96 -7.80 11.22
C ASN A 37 12.74 -6.91 11.19
N ALA A 38 12.95 -5.64 10.92
CA ALA A 38 11.90 -4.72 10.54
C ALA A 38 11.34 -5.28 9.21
N GLN A 39 10.53 -6.30 9.34
CA GLN A 39 9.60 -6.75 8.34
C GLN A 39 8.70 -5.53 8.20
N SER A 40 8.88 -4.81 7.09
CA SER A 40 7.95 -3.77 6.69
C SER A 40 6.57 -4.38 6.89
N ASP A 41 5.82 -3.87 7.87
CA ASP A 41 4.44 -4.27 8.11
C ASP A 41 3.72 -4.11 6.78
N GLU A 42 3.58 -5.21 6.06
CA GLU A 42 2.80 -5.23 4.83
C GLU A 42 1.37 -5.00 5.28
N LEU A 43 0.92 -3.76 5.13
CA LEU A 43 -0.43 -3.34 5.49
C LEU A 43 -1.41 -4.38 4.97
N ARG A 44 -2.15 -5.00 5.87
CA ARG A 44 -3.19 -5.95 5.50
C ARG A 44 -4.22 -5.23 4.65
N LYS A 45 -4.18 -5.48 3.33
CA LYS A 45 -5.06 -4.82 2.36
C LYS A 45 -5.89 -5.83 1.57
N GLU A 46 -7.09 -5.43 1.23
CA GLU A 46 -8.02 -6.18 0.40
C GLU A 46 -8.55 -5.26 -0.69
N THR A 47 -8.51 -5.71 -1.95
CA THR A 47 -9.01 -4.95 -3.10
C THR A 47 -10.26 -5.57 -3.65
N THR A 48 -11.31 -4.78 -3.85
CA THR A 48 -12.57 -5.17 -4.48
C THR A 48 -12.84 -4.24 -5.66
N VAL A 49 -13.28 -4.80 -6.77
CA VAL A 49 -13.58 -4.08 -8.02
C VAL A 49 -15.09 -4.08 -8.26
N GLY A 50 -15.61 -3.03 -8.91
CA GLY A 50 -17.02 -2.90 -9.23
C GLY A 50 -17.89 -2.53 -8.03
N VAL A 51 -17.32 -1.81 -7.07
CA VAL A 51 -18.04 -1.33 -5.89
C VAL A 51 -18.78 -0.01 -6.18
N PRO A 52 -19.94 0.23 -5.56
CA PRO A 52 -20.55 1.54 -5.59
C PRO A 52 -19.67 2.54 -4.83
N LEU A 53 -19.55 3.76 -5.37
CA LEU A 53 -18.88 4.84 -4.67
C LEU A 53 -19.78 5.40 -3.57
N PRO A 54 -19.23 5.73 -2.39
CA PRO A 54 -19.98 6.47 -1.38
C PRO A 54 -20.41 7.85 -1.91
N PRO A 55 -21.54 8.38 -1.46
CA PRO A 55 -21.97 9.73 -1.79
C PRO A 55 -20.89 10.77 -1.46
N GLY A 56 -20.60 11.67 -2.39
CA GLY A 56 -19.55 12.67 -2.23
C GLY A 56 -18.14 12.24 -2.67
N CYS A 57 -17.95 10.99 -3.07
CA CYS A 57 -16.71 10.53 -3.68
C CYS A 57 -16.77 10.68 -5.23
N PRO A 58 -15.68 11.09 -5.92
CA PRO A 58 -14.34 11.39 -5.39
C PRO A 58 -14.24 12.78 -4.75
N THR A 59 -13.36 12.93 -3.77
CA THR A 59 -13.06 14.21 -3.11
C THR A 59 -11.77 14.85 -3.62
N HIS A 60 -10.96 14.11 -4.34
CA HIS A 60 -9.68 14.53 -4.90
C HIS A 60 -9.43 13.86 -6.25
N THR A 61 -8.85 14.61 -7.19
CA THR A 61 -8.48 14.10 -8.52
C THR A 61 -6.96 14.17 -8.70
N VAL A 62 -6.37 13.10 -9.19
CA VAL A 62 -4.93 12.98 -9.47
C VAL A 62 -4.75 12.75 -10.96
N SER A 63 -3.88 13.56 -11.57
CA SER A 63 -3.41 13.36 -12.94
C SER A 63 -2.08 12.60 -12.93
N LEU A 64 -1.99 11.54 -13.71
CA LEU A 64 -0.84 10.67 -13.82
C LEU A 64 -0.01 11.00 -15.06
N THR A 65 1.28 10.73 -14.99
CA THR A 65 2.14 10.81 -16.17
C THR A 65 1.82 9.68 -17.15
N PRO A 66 1.98 9.91 -18.48
CA PRO A 66 1.75 8.87 -19.47
C PRO A 66 2.56 7.59 -19.17
N GLY A 67 1.88 6.45 -19.15
CA GLY A 67 2.47 5.14 -18.84
C GLY A 67 2.48 4.76 -17.37
N GLN A 68 2.14 5.67 -16.47
CA GLN A 68 1.94 5.35 -15.05
C GLN A 68 0.59 4.63 -14.87
N THR A 69 0.61 3.46 -14.26
CA THR A 69 -0.57 2.61 -14.01
C THR A 69 -0.84 2.38 -12.53
N TYR A 70 0.02 2.90 -11.68
CA TYR A 70 -0.07 2.81 -10.23
C TYR A 70 0.30 4.15 -9.58
N LEU A 71 -0.25 4.39 -8.40
CA LEU A 71 0.08 5.54 -7.57
C LEU A 71 0.31 5.11 -6.13
N THR A 72 0.91 6.01 -5.35
CA THR A 72 1.03 5.87 -3.90
C THR A 72 0.01 6.79 -3.25
N VAL A 73 -0.79 6.25 -2.33
CA VAL A 73 -1.77 7.02 -1.56
C VAL A 73 -1.31 7.07 -0.12
N SER A 74 -1.10 8.30 0.39
CA SER A 74 -0.75 8.53 1.80
C SER A 74 -1.86 9.33 2.46
N TYR A 75 -2.21 8.97 3.69
CA TYR A 75 -3.20 9.68 4.50
C TYR A 75 -2.96 9.43 5.99
N GLN A 76 -3.61 10.23 6.82
CA GLN A 76 -3.66 10.04 8.27
C GLN A 76 -4.98 9.37 8.65
N GLU A 77 -4.93 8.30 9.45
CA GLU A 77 -6.14 7.75 10.02
C GLU A 77 -6.85 8.79 10.89
N PRO A 78 -8.21 8.82 10.89
CA PRO A 78 -8.93 9.72 11.78
C PRO A 78 -8.72 9.32 13.25
N ILE A 79 -8.71 10.32 14.14
CA ILE A 79 -8.63 10.13 15.59
C ILE A 79 -9.95 10.38 16.32
N ALA A 80 -10.93 10.92 15.60
CA ALA A 80 -12.25 11.25 16.13
C ALA A 80 -13.35 10.98 15.08
N ASP A 81 -14.56 10.79 15.56
CA ASP A 81 -15.74 10.67 14.71
C ASP A 81 -16.26 12.06 14.25
N GLU A 82 -17.35 12.06 13.48
CA GLU A 82 -18.03 13.28 12.98
C GLU A 82 -18.49 14.22 14.09
N LYS A 83 -18.73 13.69 15.31
CA LYS A 83 -19.11 14.45 16.50
C LYS A 83 -17.91 14.93 17.33
N LYS A 84 -16.68 14.75 16.79
CA LYS A 84 -15.41 15.05 17.47
C LYS A 84 -15.18 14.22 18.74
N VAL A 85 -15.80 13.05 18.84
CA VAL A 85 -15.54 12.09 19.89
C VAL A 85 -14.38 11.20 19.49
N ALA A 86 -13.42 11.00 20.38
CA ALA A 86 -12.25 10.16 20.13
C ALA A 86 -12.65 8.73 19.71
N LEU A 87 -12.02 8.24 18.63
CA LEU A 87 -12.26 6.89 18.14
C LEU A 87 -11.77 5.84 19.15
N LYS A 88 -12.47 4.71 19.19
CA LYS A 88 -12.13 3.55 20.04
C LYS A 88 -12.32 2.23 19.31
N ASP A 89 -12.87 2.26 18.12
CA ASP A 89 -13.39 1.10 17.41
C ASP A 89 -13.15 1.16 15.90
N LEU A 90 -12.14 1.93 15.44
CA LEU A 90 -11.72 1.93 14.04
C LEU A 90 -11.31 0.51 13.65
N ALA A 91 -11.91 0.00 12.57
CA ALA A 91 -11.61 -1.34 12.05
C ALA A 91 -10.69 -1.29 10.83
N TYR A 92 -11.00 -0.40 9.90
CA TYR A 92 -10.25 -0.21 8.66
C TYR A 92 -10.57 1.14 8.02
N THR A 93 -9.71 1.55 7.11
CA THR A 93 -9.98 2.63 6.17
C THR A 93 -10.17 2.05 4.77
N THR A 94 -10.89 2.75 3.91
CA THR A 94 -11.10 2.32 2.51
C THR A 94 -10.70 3.45 1.57
N ILE A 95 -9.79 3.15 0.65
CA ILE A 95 -9.45 4.03 -0.47
C ILE A 95 -10.33 3.64 -1.64
N TYR A 96 -11.14 4.58 -2.12
CA TYR A 96 -11.90 4.41 -3.35
C TYR A 96 -11.14 5.05 -4.50
N VAL A 97 -11.03 4.31 -5.60
CA VAL A 97 -10.42 4.75 -6.85
C VAL A 97 -11.49 4.74 -7.93
N ASN A 98 -11.76 5.89 -8.51
CA ASN A 98 -12.70 6.07 -9.60
C ASN A 98 -11.97 6.58 -10.83
N ALA A 99 -12.10 5.90 -11.94
CA ALA A 99 -11.50 6.30 -13.21
C ALA A 99 -12.53 6.26 -14.33
N PRO A 100 -12.47 7.16 -15.32
CA PRO A 100 -13.34 7.15 -16.47
C PRO A 100 -13.33 5.78 -17.17
N HIS A 101 -14.50 5.30 -17.53
CA HIS A 101 -14.69 4.04 -18.28
C HIS A 101 -14.14 2.77 -17.61
N SER A 102 -13.85 2.83 -16.30
CA SER A 102 -13.40 1.69 -15.52
C SER A 102 -14.32 1.47 -14.31
N PRO A 103 -14.54 0.22 -13.88
CA PRO A 103 -15.27 -0.03 -12.65
C PRO A 103 -14.52 0.55 -11.45
N ALA A 104 -15.24 1.19 -10.54
CA ALA A 104 -14.64 1.74 -9.33
C ALA A 104 -14.04 0.61 -8.47
N GLN A 105 -12.97 0.94 -7.78
CA GLN A 105 -12.25 0.01 -6.92
C GLN A 105 -12.25 0.51 -5.48
N ALA A 106 -12.34 -0.41 -4.53
CA ALA A 106 -12.18 -0.16 -3.11
C ALA A 106 -10.99 -0.95 -2.58
N ILE A 107 -10.06 -0.26 -1.94
CA ILE A 107 -8.90 -0.87 -1.28
C ILE A 107 -9.07 -0.66 0.20
N ARG A 108 -9.43 -1.73 0.91
CA ARG A 108 -9.58 -1.75 2.35
C ARG A 108 -8.22 -1.96 2.99
N VAL A 109 -7.89 -1.12 3.96
CA VAL A 109 -6.65 -1.18 4.74
C VAL A 109 -7.04 -1.35 6.21
N TRP A 110 -6.72 -2.50 6.77
CA TRP A 110 -7.02 -2.80 8.18
C TRP A 110 -6.08 -2.05 9.10
N THR A 111 -6.62 -1.51 10.20
CA THR A 111 -5.81 -0.87 11.23
C THR A 111 -5.50 -1.82 12.38
N ASP A 112 -4.30 -1.70 12.94
CA ASP A 112 -3.93 -2.37 14.18
C ASP A 112 -4.19 -1.47 15.41
N ASN A 113 -4.54 -0.18 15.16
CA ASN A 113 -4.86 0.78 16.20
C ASN A 113 -6.34 1.21 16.14
N PRO A 114 -7.22 0.68 16.99
CA PRO A 114 -8.64 1.05 16.99
C PRO A 114 -8.91 2.51 17.37
N GLN A 115 -7.92 3.23 17.89
CA GLN A 115 -8.02 4.66 18.18
C GLN A 115 -7.66 5.52 16.95
N GLY A 116 -7.13 4.91 15.87
CA GLY A 116 -6.69 5.60 14.69
C GLY A 116 -5.42 6.43 14.92
N GLY A 117 -5.19 7.41 14.05
CA GLY A 117 -4.08 8.35 14.16
C GLY A 117 -2.76 7.85 13.57
N ALA A 118 -2.69 6.67 13.01
CA ALA A 118 -1.51 6.21 12.32
C ALA A 118 -1.35 6.87 10.94
N PRO A 119 -0.13 7.25 10.51
CA PRO A 119 0.14 7.58 9.13
C PRO A 119 0.10 6.29 8.29
N VAL A 120 -0.65 6.32 7.20
CA VAL A 120 -0.81 5.18 6.29
C VAL A 120 -0.26 5.53 4.92
N THR A 121 0.55 4.65 4.34
CA THR A 121 1.02 4.76 2.97
C THR A 121 0.76 3.46 2.23
N VAL A 122 -0.10 3.51 1.22
CA VAL A 122 -0.46 2.38 0.38
C VAL A 122 0.24 2.50 -0.96
N LEU A 123 1.14 1.56 -1.21
CA LEU A 123 1.87 1.46 -2.48
C LEU A 123 1.07 0.67 -3.51
N ASN A 124 1.37 0.93 -4.79
CA ASN A 124 0.82 0.19 -5.93
C ASN A 124 -0.72 0.19 -5.97
N VAL A 125 -1.33 1.34 -5.65
CA VAL A 125 -2.77 1.54 -5.85
C VAL A 125 -3.03 1.59 -7.36
N PRO A 126 -3.88 0.72 -7.92
CA PRO A 126 -4.13 0.69 -9.36
C PRO A 126 -4.74 2.00 -9.86
N ALA A 127 -4.23 2.49 -10.97
CA ALA A 127 -4.69 3.70 -11.63
C ALA A 127 -4.93 3.41 -13.12
N PRO A 128 -6.15 2.95 -13.49
CA PRO A 128 -6.44 2.44 -14.83
C PRO A 128 -6.58 3.54 -15.90
N ALA A 129 -6.52 4.81 -15.52
CA ALA A 129 -6.59 5.96 -16.41
C ALA A 129 -5.59 7.04 -16.01
N GLN A 130 -5.30 7.99 -16.93
CA GLN A 130 -4.41 9.12 -16.64
C GLN A 130 -4.98 10.12 -15.63
N GLU A 131 -6.29 10.09 -15.43
CA GLU A 131 -6.97 10.87 -14.42
C GLU A 131 -7.81 9.93 -13.55
N VAL A 132 -7.58 9.94 -12.25
CA VAL A 132 -8.30 9.13 -11.28
C VAL A 132 -8.81 9.98 -10.14
N GLY A 133 -10.06 9.75 -9.78
CA GLY A 133 -10.66 10.32 -8.58
C GLY A 133 -10.37 9.44 -7.37
N LEU A 134 -10.05 10.06 -6.25
CA LEU A 134 -9.75 9.40 -4.99
C LEU A 134 -10.62 9.94 -3.85
N CYS A 135 -10.96 9.07 -2.93
CA CYS A 135 -11.44 9.45 -1.60
C CYS A 135 -11.08 8.35 -0.59
N VAL A 136 -11.07 8.72 0.68
CA VAL A 136 -10.81 7.79 1.79
C VAL A 136 -11.98 7.87 2.77
N THR A 137 -12.46 6.73 3.24
CA THR A 137 -13.43 6.61 4.32
C THR A 137 -12.82 5.82 5.48
N ALA A 138 -13.42 5.91 6.65
CA ALA A 138 -13.09 5.13 7.82
C ALA A 138 -14.29 4.30 8.25
N THR A 139 -14.09 3.06 8.64
CA THR A 139 -15.17 2.16 9.06
C THR A 139 -14.84 1.56 10.41
N ASN A 140 -15.82 1.57 11.30
CA ASN A 140 -15.69 0.96 12.62
C ASN A 140 -16.13 -0.53 12.65
N TRP A 141 -15.91 -1.21 13.76
CA TRP A 141 -16.31 -2.62 13.92
C TRP A 141 -17.83 -2.85 13.82
N ALA A 142 -18.64 -1.82 14.07
CA ALA A 142 -20.09 -1.87 13.84
C ALA A 142 -20.49 -1.69 12.38
N ARG A 143 -19.51 -1.61 11.46
CA ARG A 143 -19.66 -1.40 10.00
C ARG A 143 -20.28 -0.04 9.64
N LYS A 144 -20.16 0.94 10.54
CA LYS A 144 -20.52 2.32 10.20
C LYS A 144 -19.36 2.97 9.49
N GLU A 145 -19.60 3.43 8.27
CA GLU A 145 -18.64 4.13 7.42
C GLU A 145 -18.80 5.65 7.58
N SER A 146 -17.69 6.37 7.59
CA SER A 146 -17.66 7.84 7.64
C SER A 146 -17.99 8.47 6.28
N GLU A 147 -18.19 9.77 6.28
CA GLU A 147 -18.17 10.55 5.05
C GLU A 147 -16.80 10.47 4.36
N PRO A 148 -16.76 10.58 3.01
CA PRO A 148 -15.53 10.59 2.26
C PRO A 148 -14.67 11.83 2.54
N ALA A 149 -13.36 11.62 2.68
CA ALA A 149 -12.38 12.68 2.81
C ALA A 149 -11.30 12.56 1.72
N PRO A 150 -10.62 13.65 1.33
CA PRO A 150 -9.46 13.58 0.48
C PRO A 150 -8.32 12.85 1.19
N PRO A 151 -7.47 12.09 0.47
CA PRO A 151 -6.24 11.58 1.04
C PRO A 151 -5.32 12.76 1.35
N THR A 152 -5.10 13.02 2.62
CA THR A 152 -4.18 14.06 3.10
C THR A 152 -2.86 13.41 3.46
N PRO A 153 -1.73 13.87 2.89
CA PRO A 153 -0.42 13.38 3.30
C PRO A 153 -0.25 13.55 4.81
N PRO A 154 0.44 12.62 5.49
CA PRO A 154 0.75 12.79 6.89
C PRO A 154 1.57 14.08 7.07
N THR A 155 1.22 14.87 8.08
CA THR A 155 1.99 16.06 8.46
C THR A 155 3.37 15.61 8.94
N PRO A 156 4.46 16.25 8.47
CA PRO A 156 5.82 15.92 8.86
C PRO A 156 6.09 16.14 10.35
#